data_50893ec3777ca23383eebe926f15e37f
#
_entry.id   50893ec3777ca23383eebe926f15e37f
#
_cell.length_a   1.000
_cell.length_b   1.000
_cell.length_c   1.000
_cell.angle_alpha   90.00
_cell.angle_beta   90.00
_cell.angle_gamma   90.00
#
_symmetry.space_group_name_H-M   'P 1'
#
loop_
_entity.id
_entity.type
_entity.pdbx_description
1 polymer ?
#
loop_
_entity_poly.entity_id
_entity_poly.type
_entity_poly.pdbx_seq_one_letter_code
_entity_poly.pdbx_strand_id
1 'polypeptide(L)'
;MGKLKKIDLLVFLGSVTVLAISAFFILFTGKQNNDNANDGEQTSGNEGTEIFWGVDSASKVDEDMFQCVAENFGEPRVWGRYLVDIQDVSVSIDKEEAALLHQKDVDILAIYNAVTDATGQEAGIDHANKAIEIAKSLDIPDGVVLIVDIEPSFPIDTAFLEGWYNTITNSPYSPGVYGVFDEGSDLLTAFTATDKKVQENMIVWTAFPQVEITTKENAPEYNPQGPENSMLYGWQYGIEADACAIDTNLFEEEILDYLW
;
A
#
# COMPACT_ATOMS: atom_id res chain seq x y z
N MET A 1 40.64 -10.00 26.88
CA MET A 1 40.83 -10.07 25.42
C MET A 1 39.82 -11.05 24.86
N GLY A 2 38.66 -10.58 24.46
CA GLY A 2 37.56 -11.37 23.87
C GLY A 2 37.27 -10.80 22.49
N LYS A 3 37.38 -11.65 21.46
CA LYS A 3 37.23 -11.29 20.06
C LYS A 3 35.75 -11.05 19.74
N LEU A 4 35.41 -9.86 19.23
CA LEU A 4 34.15 -9.60 18.54
C LEU A 4 34.09 -10.42 17.25
N LYS A 5 33.02 -11.18 17.06
CA LYS A 5 32.69 -11.76 15.76
C LYS A 5 31.99 -10.72 14.91
N LYS A 6 32.57 -10.41 13.75
CA LYS A 6 31.92 -9.69 12.67
C LYS A 6 30.83 -10.58 12.07
N ILE A 7 29.63 -10.05 11.97
CA ILE A 7 28.55 -10.61 11.16
C ILE A 7 28.75 -10.06 9.75
N ASP A 8 29.05 -10.95 8.81
CA ASP A 8 29.18 -10.60 7.38
C ASP A 8 27.79 -10.42 6.78
N LEU A 9 27.50 -9.20 6.40
CA LEU A 9 26.32 -8.84 5.59
C LEU A 9 26.58 -9.36 4.16
N LEU A 10 25.87 -10.39 3.74
CA LEU A 10 25.91 -10.92 2.38
C LEU A 10 25.03 -10.05 1.48
N VAL A 11 25.67 -9.15 0.74
CA VAL A 11 25.06 -8.44 -0.38
C VAL A 11 24.91 -9.41 -1.56
N PHE A 12 23.68 -9.75 -1.93
CA PHE A 12 23.40 -10.48 -3.17
C PHE A 12 23.41 -9.50 -4.34
N LEU A 13 24.52 -9.45 -5.06
CA LEU A 13 24.57 -8.88 -6.41
C LEU A 13 23.99 -9.89 -7.40
N GLY A 14 22.76 -9.71 -7.81
CA GLY A 14 22.16 -10.41 -8.94
C GLY A 14 22.55 -9.74 -10.25
N SER A 15 23.32 -10.45 -11.09
CA SER A 15 23.73 -10.01 -12.41
C SER A 15 22.56 -9.98 -13.40
N VAL A 16 22.24 -8.79 -13.92
CA VAL A 16 21.27 -8.59 -15.00
C VAL A 16 21.91 -8.98 -16.33
N THR A 17 21.40 -10.02 -16.96
CA THR A 17 21.71 -10.38 -18.35
C THR A 17 20.73 -9.64 -19.28
N VAL A 18 21.24 -8.63 -19.97
CA VAL A 18 20.51 -7.91 -21.03
C VAL A 18 20.33 -8.82 -22.25
N LEU A 19 19.10 -9.18 -22.57
CA LEU A 19 18.72 -9.76 -23.86
C LEU A 19 18.05 -8.70 -24.73
N ALA A 20 18.76 -8.25 -25.75
CA ALA A 20 18.25 -7.37 -26.79
C ALA A 20 17.23 -8.13 -27.66
N ILE A 21 15.98 -7.67 -27.72
CA ILE A 21 14.99 -8.14 -28.70
C ILE A 21 14.71 -7.01 -29.69
N SER A 22 14.97 -7.33 -30.94
CA SER A 22 14.86 -6.46 -32.12
C SER A 22 13.42 -6.06 -32.42
N ALA A 23 13.20 -4.78 -32.66
CA ALA A 23 11.96 -4.23 -33.16
C ALA A 23 11.63 -4.72 -34.57
N PHE A 24 10.41 -5.23 -34.77
CA PHE A 24 9.84 -5.50 -36.08
C PHE A 24 8.74 -4.45 -36.35
N PHE A 25 9.05 -3.47 -37.20
CA PHE A 25 8.06 -2.51 -37.68
C PHE A 25 7.25 -3.15 -38.81
N ILE A 26 5.95 -3.27 -38.64
CA ILE A 26 5.02 -3.57 -39.74
C ILE A 26 4.22 -2.29 -40.04
N LEU A 27 4.51 -1.69 -41.18
CA LEU A 27 3.72 -0.61 -41.76
C LEU A 27 2.47 -1.21 -42.42
N PHE A 28 1.29 -0.90 -41.89
CA PHE A 28 0.03 -1.09 -42.62
C PHE A 28 -0.47 0.25 -43.16
N THR A 29 -0.41 0.43 -44.49
CA THR A 29 -1.12 1.45 -45.21
C THR A 29 -2.52 0.95 -45.54
N GLY A 30 -3.53 1.53 -44.97
CA GLY A 30 -4.96 1.20 -45.22
C GLY A 30 -5.76 2.46 -45.50
N LYS A 31 -6.29 2.50 -46.67
CA LYS A 31 -7.08 3.39 -47.50
C LYS A 31 -8.26 4.05 -46.76
N GLN A 32 -8.39 5.39 -46.91
CA GLN A 32 -9.57 6.15 -46.56
C GLN A 32 -10.78 5.78 -47.47
N ASN A 33 -11.94 5.58 -46.84
CA ASN A 33 -13.22 5.79 -47.44
C ASN A 33 -14.06 6.69 -46.50
N ASN A 34 -14.43 7.85 -47.00
CA ASN A 34 -15.45 8.73 -46.41
C ASN A 34 -16.82 8.14 -46.73
N ASP A 35 -17.64 7.92 -45.72
CA ASP A 35 -19.08 8.00 -45.82
C ASP A 35 -19.65 8.62 -44.56
N ASN A 36 -20.33 9.76 -44.72
CA ASN A 36 -21.09 10.46 -43.69
C ASN A 36 -22.32 9.64 -43.28
N ALA A 37 -22.42 9.32 -41.99
CA ALA A 37 -23.69 9.06 -41.33
C ALA A 37 -23.65 9.69 -39.94
N ASN A 38 -24.55 10.63 -39.74
CA ASN A 38 -24.79 11.34 -38.50
C ASN A 38 -25.64 10.43 -37.61
N ASP A 39 -25.03 9.84 -36.58
CA ASP A 39 -25.77 9.21 -35.48
C ASP A 39 -25.16 9.68 -34.16
N GLY A 40 -26.03 10.20 -33.30
CA GLY A 40 -25.66 10.75 -31.99
C GLY A 40 -25.01 9.68 -31.10
N GLU A 41 -23.71 9.75 -31.00
CA GLU A 41 -22.92 8.98 -30.07
C GLU A 41 -23.09 9.58 -28.67
N GLN A 42 -23.96 8.96 -27.88
CA GLN A 42 -23.89 9.07 -26.45
C GLN A 42 -22.51 8.51 -26.04
N THR A 43 -21.56 9.40 -25.87
CA THR A 43 -20.35 9.08 -25.09
C THR A 43 -20.81 8.79 -23.67
N SER A 44 -21.04 7.51 -23.35
CA SER A 44 -20.93 7.03 -21.99
C SER A 44 -19.44 7.20 -21.65
N GLY A 45 -19.09 8.33 -21.04
CA GLY A 45 -17.80 8.49 -20.40
C GLY A 45 -17.70 7.34 -19.38
N ASN A 46 -16.77 6.44 -19.60
CA ASN A 46 -16.22 5.64 -18.53
C ASN A 46 -15.50 6.68 -17.67
N GLU A 47 -16.15 7.15 -16.59
CA GLU A 47 -15.49 7.92 -15.55
C GLU A 47 -14.52 6.92 -14.92
N GLY A 48 -13.26 6.95 -15.37
CA GLY A 48 -12.20 6.18 -14.75
C GLY A 48 -12.08 6.65 -13.29
N THR A 49 -11.94 5.72 -12.36
CA THR A 49 -11.62 5.99 -10.95
C THR A 49 -10.47 7.01 -10.88
N GLU A 50 -10.63 8.06 -10.09
CA GLU A 50 -9.55 9.03 -9.87
C GLU A 50 -8.42 8.38 -9.06
N ILE A 51 -7.17 8.64 -9.44
CA ILE A 51 -6.00 8.08 -8.78
C ILE A 51 -5.24 9.18 -8.05
N PHE A 52 -4.98 8.95 -6.78
CA PHE A 52 -4.26 9.86 -5.89
C PHE A 52 -2.85 9.37 -5.61
N TRP A 53 -1.90 10.30 -5.65
CA TRP A 53 -0.51 10.02 -5.26
C TRP A 53 -0.34 10.21 -3.76
N GLY A 54 0.39 9.29 -3.14
CA GLY A 54 0.72 9.32 -1.73
C GLY A 54 2.10 8.76 -1.44
N VAL A 55 2.46 8.80 -0.18
CA VAL A 55 3.70 8.25 0.35
C VAL A 55 3.42 7.48 1.64
N ASP A 56 4.37 6.66 2.05
CA ASP A 56 4.41 6.14 3.42
C ASP A 56 5.83 6.25 3.98
N SER A 57 5.94 6.22 5.30
CA SER A 57 7.24 6.35 5.97
C SER A 57 7.27 5.70 7.34
N ALA A 58 8.41 5.08 7.66
CA ALA A 58 8.72 4.59 9.00
C ALA A 58 9.10 5.70 9.98
N SER A 59 9.57 6.84 9.48
CA SER A 59 9.97 8.00 10.27
C SER A 59 8.78 8.89 10.62
N LYS A 60 8.86 9.59 11.76
CA LYS A 60 7.90 10.62 12.14
C LYS A 60 7.89 11.75 11.12
N VAL A 61 6.69 12.26 10.79
CA VAL A 61 6.51 13.41 9.91
C VAL A 61 6.41 14.67 10.76
N ASP A 62 7.42 15.51 10.63
CA ASP A 62 7.42 16.88 11.09
C ASP A 62 7.41 17.85 9.88
N GLU A 63 7.48 19.15 10.14
CA GLU A 63 7.47 20.17 9.08
C GLU A 63 8.65 20.00 8.11
N ASP A 64 9.84 19.63 8.62
CA ASP A 64 11.02 19.45 7.79
C ASP A 64 10.89 18.22 6.89
N MET A 65 10.33 17.12 7.41
CA MET A 65 10.03 15.91 6.63
C MET A 65 8.97 16.17 5.57
N PHE A 66 7.87 16.87 5.94
CA PHE A 66 6.82 17.24 4.97
C PHE A 66 7.39 18.11 3.85
N GLN A 67 8.18 19.13 4.19
CA GLN A 67 8.81 20.02 3.21
C GLN A 67 9.78 19.25 2.32
N CYS A 68 10.59 18.32 2.87
CA CYS A 68 11.46 17.46 2.07
C CYS A 68 10.68 16.71 0.98
N VAL A 69 9.54 16.09 1.33
CA VAL A 69 8.71 15.36 0.37
C VAL A 69 8.09 16.30 -0.65
N ALA A 70 7.50 17.40 -0.21
CA ALA A 70 6.87 18.36 -1.11
C ALA A 70 7.83 18.95 -2.15
N GLU A 71 9.07 19.27 -1.74
CA GLU A 71 10.09 19.86 -2.64
C GLU A 71 10.72 18.84 -3.60
N ASN A 72 10.93 17.59 -3.18
CA ASN A 72 11.63 16.59 -3.98
C ASN A 72 10.70 15.68 -4.79
N PHE A 73 9.47 15.44 -4.28
CA PHE A 73 8.54 14.46 -4.87
C PHE A 73 7.18 15.05 -5.24
N GLY A 74 6.74 16.13 -4.58
CA GLY A 74 5.42 16.74 -4.69
C GLY A 74 4.57 16.54 -3.44
N GLU A 75 3.53 17.34 -3.27
CA GLU A 75 2.63 17.25 -2.11
C GLU A 75 1.77 15.98 -2.20
N PRO A 76 1.84 15.06 -1.20
CA PRO A 76 1.03 13.86 -1.19
C PRO A 76 -0.41 14.16 -0.80
N ARG A 77 -1.36 13.37 -1.33
CA ARG A 77 -2.75 13.38 -0.87
C ARG A 77 -2.96 12.41 0.31
N VAL A 78 -2.18 11.32 0.34
CA VAL A 78 -2.25 10.28 1.37
C VAL A 78 -0.86 10.06 1.95
N TRP A 79 -0.78 9.88 3.27
CA TRP A 79 0.45 9.49 3.96
C TRP A 79 0.21 8.27 4.85
N GLY A 80 0.83 7.14 4.49
CA GLY A 80 0.81 5.93 5.32
C GLY A 80 1.70 6.09 6.55
N ARG A 81 1.14 5.86 7.75
CA ARG A 81 1.88 5.98 8.99
C ARG A 81 1.67 4.81 9.93
N TYR A 82 2.76 4.37 10.54
CA TYR A 82 2.77 3.25 11.47
C TYR A 82 2.15 3.62 12.83
N LEU A 83 1.41 2.66 13.39
CA LEU A 83 0.74 2.79 14.69
C LEU A 83 1.62 2.33 15.86
N VAL A 84 2.73 1.60 15.61
CA VAL A 84 3.57 1.01 16.66
C VAL A 84 5.02 1.42 16.51
N ASP A 85 5.64 1.85 17.63
CA ASP A 85 7.08 2.04 17.70
C ASP A 85 7.79 0.69 17.68
N ILE A 86 8.72 0.51 16.73
CA ILE A 86 9.61 -0.64 16.70
C ILE A 86 11.03 -0.11 16.72
N GLN A 87 11.78 -0.50 17.75
CA GLN A 87 13.13 -0.01 17.98
C GLN A 87 13.99 -0.19 16.72
N ASP A 88 14.68 0.88 16.30
CA ASP A 88 15.54 0.94 15.12
C ASP A 88 14.84 0.66 13.77
N VAL A 89 13.49 0.59 13.74
CA VAL A 89 12.70 0.34 12.53
C VAL A 89 11.70 1.45 12.27
N SER A 90 10.82 1.76 13.22
CA SER A 90 9.74 2.72 12.99
C SER A 90 9.40 3.55 14.22
N VAL A 91 8.94 4.77 13.97
CA VAL A 91 8.35 5.67 14.97
C VAL A 91 6.85 5.75 14.72
N SER A 92 6.03 5.48 15.74
CA SER A 92 4.58 5.54 15.61
C SER A 92 4.09 6.98 15.45
N ILE A 93 2.96 7.14 14.75
CA ILE A 93 2.26 8.41 14.66
C ILE A 93 1.71 8.83 16.02
N ASP A 94 1.73 10.13 16.31
CA ASP A 94 1.06 10.74 17.45
C ASP A 94 0.01 11.77 16.99
N LYS A 95 -0.77 12.29 17.94
CA LYS A 95 -1.84 13.27 17.64
C LYS A 95 -1.32 14.60 17.09
N GLU A 96 -0.09 14.99 17.43
CA GLU A 96 0.51 16.23 16.94
C GLU A 96 0.91 16.07 15.47
N GLU A 97 1.48 14.93 15.12
CA GLU A 97 1.78 14.57 13.73
C GLU A 97 0.51 14.46 12.88
N ALA A 98 -0.52 13.78 13.38
CA ALA A 98 -1.79 13.68 12.69
C ALA A 98 -2.42 15.07 12.43
N ALA A 99 -2.40 15.96 13.44
CA ALA A 99 -2.88 17.33 13.28
C ALA A 99 -2.06 18.13 12.25
N LEU A 100 -0.75 17.91 12.17
CA LEU A 100 0.10 18.52 11.13
C LEU A 100 -0.31 18.07 9.73
N LEU A 101 -0.43 16.75 9.51
CA LEU A 101 -0.82 16.20 8.21
C LEU A 101 -2.19 16.71 7.76
N HIS A 102 -3.19 16.71 8.65
CA HIS A 102 -4.52 17.25 8.35
C HIS A 102 -4.50 18.76 8.04
N GLN A 103 -3.62 19.56 8.67
CA GLN A 103 -3.45 20.97 8.33
C GLN A 103 -2.86 21.20 6.94
N LYS A 104 -2.21 20.17 6.39
CA LYS A 104 -1.65 20.15 5.03
C LYS A 104 -2.59 19.51 4.00
N ASP A 105 -3.85 19.24 4.39
CA ASP A 105 -4.84 18.52 3.54
C ASP A 105 -4.38 17.12 3.11
N VAL A 106 -3.66 16.43 4.00
CA VAL A 106 -3.18 15.05 3.79
C VAL A 106 -3.98 14.10 4.66
N ASP A 107 -4.58 13.09 4.06
CA ASP A 107 -5.24 12.00 4.74
C ASP A 107 -4.23 10.93 5.19
N ILE A 108 -4.53 10.25 6.29
CA ILE A 108 -3.60 9.30 6.90
C ILE A 108 -4.11 7.87 6.71
N LEU A 109 -3.26 7.00 6.14
CA LEU A 109 -3.48 5.56 6.11
C LEU A 109 -2.85 4.94 7.36
N ALA A 110 -3.69 4.36 8.24
CA ALA A 110 -3.26 3.82 9.53
C ALA A 110 -2.71 2.39 9.39
N ILE A 111 -1.42 2.17 9.66
CA ILE A 111 -0.70 0.92 9.42
C ILE A 111 -0.30 0.28 10.75
N TYR A 112 -0.84 -0.91 11.04
CA TYR A 112 -0.46 -1.73 12.18
C TYR A 112 0.70 -2.66 11.83
N ASN A 113 1.89 -2.33 12.29
CA ASN A 113 3.19 -2.90 11.89
C ASN A 113 3.85 -3.79 12.96
N ALA A 114 3.10 -4.32 13.93
CA ALA A 114 3.68 -5.12 15.02
C ALA A 114 3.59 -6.64 14.80
N VAL A 115 3.28 -7.10 13.60
CA VAL A 115 3.24 -8.52 13.24
C VAL A 115 4.64 -8.96 12.82
N THR A 116 5.04 -10.16 13.24
CA THR A 116 6.25 -10.86 12.77
C THR A 116 5.98 -12.33 12.45
N ASP A 117 4.80 -12.82 12.88
CA ASP A 117 4.27 -14.15 12.60
C ASP A 117 2.75 -13.98 12.47
N ALA A 118 2.25 -14.13 11.26
CA ALA A 118 0.84 -13.98 10.92
C ALA A 118 0.15 -15.35 10.81
N THR A 119 0.34 -16.25 11.78
CA THR A 119 -0.27 -17.57 11.79
C THR A 119 -1.21 -17.78 12.98
N GLY A 120 -2.35 -18.42 12.70
CA GLY A 120 -3.34 -18.80 13.70
C GLY A 120 -4.39 -17.73 14.00
N GLN A 121 -5.64 -18.18 14.16
CA GLN A 121 -6.80 -17.31 14.36
C GLN A 121 -6.69 -16.45 15.63
N GLU A 122 -6.22 -17.03 16.76
CA GLU A 122 -6.06 -16.30 18.02
C GLU A 122 -5.04 -15.16 17.88
N ALA A 123 -3.94 -15.37 17.16
CA ALA A 123 -2.96 -14.33 16.89
C ALA A 123 -3.57 -13.19 16.07
N GLY A 124 -4.36 -13.50 15.03
CA GLY A 124 -5.10 -12.50 14.26
C GLY A 124 -6.05 -11.66 15.13
N ILE A 125 -6.79 -12.31 16.04
CA ILE A 125 -7.67 -11.63 17.00
C ILE A 125 -6.88 -10.74 17.95
N ASP A 126 -5.77 -11.21 18.51
CA ASP A 126 -4.95 -10.47 19.46
C ASP A 126 -4.31 -9.23 18.82
N HIS A 127 -3.77 -9.36 17.60
CA HIS A 127 -3.21 -8.23 16.85
C HIS A 127 -4.29 -7.21 16.49
N ALA A 128 -5.47 -7.65 16.05
CA ALA A 128 -6.60 -6.77 15.75
C ALA A 128 -7.06 -5.98 16.98
N ASN A 129 -7.19 -6.64 18.15
CA ASN A 129 -7.55 -5.95 19.39
C ASN A 129 -6.52 -4.87 19.78
N LYS A 130 -5.22 -5.15 19.63
CA LYS A 130 -4.16 -4.17 19.88
C LYS A 130 -4.26 -2.96 18.92
N ALA A 131 -4.47 -3.22 17.63
CA ALA A 131 -4.66 -2.16 16.64
C ALA A 131 -5.86 -1.27 17.00
N ILE A 132 -6.99 -1.87 17.37
CA ILE A 132 -8.20 -1.15 17.82
C ILE A 132 -7.92 -0.30 19.08
N GLU A 133 -7.19 -0.83 20.06
CA GLU A 133 -6.84 -0.09 21.28
C GLU A 133 -5.97 1.14 20.96
N ILE A 134 -4.97 0.98 20.08
CA ILE A 134 -4.11 2.08 19.64
C ILE A 134 -4.93 3.11 18.87
N ALA A 135 -5.75 2.69 17.91
CA ALA A 135 -6.59 3.58 17.13
C ALA A 135 -7.51 4.43 18.02
N LYS A 136 -8.15 3.82 19.02
CA LYS A 136 -8.96 4.54 20.02
C LYS A 136 -8.14 5.53 20.86
N SER A 137 -6.90 5.18 21.22
CA SER A 137 -6.02 6.08 22.01
C SER A 137 -5.57 7.30 21.23
N LEU A 138 -5.49 7.18 19.91
CA LEU A 138 -5.18 8.26 18.97
C LEU A 138 -6.40 9.09 18.55
N ASP A 139 -7.62 8.71 19.00
CA ASP A 139 -8.89 9.29 18.57
C ASP A 139 -9.14 9.15 17.04
N ILE A 140 -8.66 8.06 16.44
CA ILE A 140 -8.94 7.74 15.03
C ILE A 140 -10.46 7.56 14.84
N PRO A 141 -11.10 8.24 13.87
CA PRO A 141 -12.55 8.19 13.67
C PRO A 141 -13.07 6.79 13.31
N ASP A 142 -14.37 6.58 13.56
CA ASP A 142 -15.09 5.39 13.08
C ASP A 142 -15.05 5.34 11.55
N GLY A 143 -14.96 4.13 10.98
CA GLY A 143 -14.90 3.89 9.54
C GLY A 143 -13.49 3.79 8.98
N VAL A 144 -12.48 4.36 9.64
CA VAL A 144 -11.09 4.33 9.17
C VAL A 144 -10.56 2.91 9.07
N VAL A 145 -9.80 2.64 8.01
CA VAL A 145 -9.16 1.34 7.80
C VAL A 145 -7.93 1.18 8.71
N LEU A 146 -7.84 0.01 9.34
CA LEU A 146 -6.62 -0.43 10.00
C LEU A 146 -5.95 -1.48 9.12
N ILE A 147 -4.82 -1.14 8.54
CA ILE A 147 -4.04 -2.02 7.66
C ILE A 147 -3.12 -2.89 8.53
N VAL A 148 -3.23 -4.22 8.43
CA VAL A 148 -2.17 -5.09 8.95
C VAL A 148 -1.05 -5.19 7.94
N ASP A 149 0.17 -4.94 8.40
CA ASP A 149 1.39 -4.98 7.59
C ASP A 149 1.99 -6.40 7.63
N ILE A 150 2.02 -7.06 6.46
CA ILE A 150 2.53 -8.43 6.30
C ILE A 150 3.72 -8.42 5.35
N GLU A 151 4.90 -8.47 5.94
CA GLU A 151 6.14 -8.51 5.18
C GLU A 151 6.38 -9.90 4.53
N PRO A 152 7.05 -9.96 3.36
CA PRO A 152 7.26 -11.20 2.62
C PRO A 152 7.99 -12.31 3.40
N SER A 153 8.75 -11.94 4.43
CA SER A 153 9.49 -12.89 5.28
C SER A 153 8.66 -13.46 6.42
N PHE A 154 7.45 -12.95 6.65
CA PHE A 154 6.61 -13.41 7.76
C PHE A 154 5.80 -14.63 7.35
N PRO A 155 5.75 -15.68 8.18
CA PRO A 155 4.80 -16.74 7.95
C PRO A 155 3.37 -16.20 8.08
N ILE A 156 2.49 -16.67 7.19
CA ILE A 156 1.09 -16.23 7.10
C ILE A 156 0.18 -17.41 6.85
N ASP A 157 -1.00 -17.42 7.47
CA ASP A 157 -2.06 -18.37 7.15
C ASP A 157 -3.45 -17.70 7.06
N THR A 158 -4.37 -18.44 6.47
CA THR A 158 -5.78 -18.04 6.30
C THR A 158 -6.47 -17.72 7.62
N ALA A 159 -6.18 -18.50 8.67
CA ALA A 159 -6.81 -18.36 9.97
C ALA A 159 -6.46 -17.02 10.64
N PHE A 160 -5.22 -16.54 10.48
CA PHE A 160 -4.81 -15.23 10.94
C PHE A 160 -5.61 -14.12 10.27
N LEU A 161 -5.71 -14.13 8.93
CA LEU A 161 -6.46 -13.12 8.16
C LEU A 161 -7.94 -13.10 8.53
N GLU A 162 -8.55 -14.26 8.74
CA GLU A 162 -9.94 -14.35 9.20
C GLU A 162 -10.12 -13.84 10.64
N GLY A 163 -9.17 -14.13 11.53
CA GLY A 163 -9.14 -13.59 12.89
C GLY A 163 -9.04 -12.07 12.91
N TRP A 164 -8.11 -11.51 12.13
CA TRP A 164 -7.96 -10.07 11.93
C TRP A 164 -9.24 -9.43 11.38
N TYR A 165 -9.71 -9.91 10.22
CA TYR A 165 -10.89 -9.39 9.55
C TYR A 165 -12.12 -9.38 10.45
N ASN A 166 -12.45 -10.53 11.06
CA ASN A 166 -13.65 -10.65 11.88
C ASN A 166 -13.59 -9.75 13.12
N THR A 167 -12.42 -9.57 13.72
CA THR A 167 -12.26 -8.75 14.91
C THR A 167 -12.37 -7.26 14.58
N ILE A 168 -11.69 -6.79 13.50
CA ILE A 168 -11.79 -5.39 13.06
C ILE A 168 -13.22 -5.06 12.61
N THR A 169 -13.88 -5.91 11.81
CA THR A 169 -15.26 -5.69 11.33
C THR A 169 -16.28 -5.62 12.47
N ASN A 170 -16.02 -6.25 13.62
CA ASN A 170 -16.86 -6.14 14.82
C ASN A 170 -16.53 -4.92 15.69
N SER A 171 -15.61 -4.06 15.25
CA SER A 171 -15.24 -2.78 15.85
C SER A 171 -15.79 -1.61 15.00
N PRO A 172 -15.56 -0.34 15.38
CA PRO A 172 -15.90 0.79 14.54
C PRO A 172 -15.03 0.96 13.28
N TYR A 173 -14.00 0.16 13.09
CA TYR A 173 -13.00 0.32 12.04
C TYR A 173 -13.21 -0.64 10.88
N SER A 174 -12.55 -0.35 9.74
CA SER A 174 -12.56 -1.19 8.54
C SER A 174 -11.29 -2.06 8.45
N PRO A 175 -11.39 -3.33 8.03
CA PRO A 175 -10.24 -4.21 7.94
C PRO A 175 -9.47 -3.99 6.65
N GLY A 176 -8.14 -3.95 6.74
CA GLY A 176 -7.26 -3.91 5.59
C GLY A 176 -6.00 -4.75 5.77
N VAL A 177 -5.31 -5.03 4.68
CA VAL A 177 -4.06 -5.79 4.64
C VAL A 177 -3.10 -5.17 3.62
N TYR A 178 -1.83 -5.05 4.02
CA TYR A 178 -0.71 -4.71 3.15
C TYR A 178 0.20 -5.91 2.96
N GLY A 179 0.83 -6.00 1.80
CA GLY A 179 1.93 -6.90 1.50
C GLY A 179 2.13 -7.15 0.02
N VAL A 180 3.00 -8.11 -0.29
CA VAL A 180 3.33 -8.50 -1.66
C VAL A 180 2.36 -9.60 -2.14
N PHE A 181 1.51 -9.26 -3.11
CA PHE A 181 0.50 -10.16 -3.67
C PHE A 181 0.88 -10.67 -5.06
N ASP A 182 2.15 -11.06 -5.26
CA ASP A 182 2.59 -11.67 -6.51
C ASP A 182 2.12 -13.12 -6.65
N GLU A 183 2.15 -13.63 -7.88
CA GLU A 183 1.77 -15.01 -8.17
C GLU A 183 2.71 -16.00 -7.44
N GLY A 184 2.16 -16.74 -6.49
CA GLY A 184 2.89 -17.72 -5.68
C GLY A 184 3.36 -17.20 -4.32
N SER A 185 3.04 -15.97 -3.94
CA SER A 185 3.29 -15.49 -2.57
C SER A 185 2.43 -16.24 -1.56
N ASP A 186 2.97 -16.43 -0.36
CA ASP A 186 2.22 -17.05 0.74
C ASP A 186 1.02 -16.19 1.15
N LEU A 187 1.15 -14.86 1.07
CA LEU A 187 0.06 -13.93 1.38
C LEU A 187 -1.09 -14.05 0.39
N LEU A 188 -0.83 -14.07 -0.92
CA LEU A 188 -1.88 -14.27 -1.93
C LEU A 188 -2.57 -15.63 -1.75
N THR A 189 -1.78 -16.67 -1.46
CA THR A 189 -2.30 -18.02 -1.20
C THR A 189 -3.20 -18.04 0.05
N ALA A 190 -2.77 -17.44 1.15
CA ALA A 190 -3.55 -17.37 2.39
C ALA A 190 -4.83 -16.53 2.20
N PHE A 191 -4.74 -15.38 1.50
CA PHE A 191 -5.87 -14.49 1.26
C PHE A 191 -6.93 -15.15 0.37
N THR A 192 -6.54 -15.77 -0.73
CA THR A 192 -7.47 -16.46 -1.65
C THR A 192 -8.12 -17.70 -1.06
N ALA A 193 -7.55 -18.26 0.01
CA ALA A 193 -8.12 -19.37 0.77
C ALA A 193 -9.11 -18.91 1.88
N THR A 194 -9.24 -17.60 2.16
CA THR A 194 -10.24 -17.10 3.12
C THR A 194 -11.65 -17.23 2.58
N ASP A 195 -12.65 -17.05 3.45
CA ASP A 195 -14.04 -16.94 3.04
C ASP A 195 -14.24 -15.78 2.05
N LYS A 196 -15.16 -15.95 1.09
CA LYS A 196 -15.49 -14.89 0.11
C LYS A 196 -15.82 -13.55 0.74
N LYS A 197 -16.48 -13.56 1.90
CA LYS A 197 -16.80 -12.35 2.64
C LYS A 197 -15.53 -11.57 3.01
N VAL A 198 -14.44 -12.26 3.37
CA VAL A 198 -13.15 -11.63 3.67
C VAL A 198 -12.55 -11.06 2.40
N GLN A 199 -12.49 -11.86 1.33
CA GLN A 199 -11.91 -11.46 0.03
C GLN A 199 -12.60 -10.22 -0.56
N GLU A 200 -13.94 -10.14 -0.46
CA GLU A 200 -14.74 -9.08 -1.06
C GLU A 200 -14.85 -7.80 -0.20
N ASN A 201 -14.45 -7.84 1.09
CA ASN A 201 -14.65 -6.73 2.01
C ASN A 201 -13.42 -6.36 2.84
N MET A 202 -12.26 -6.92 2.56
CA MET A 202 -10.99 -6.48 3.13
C MET A 202 -10.29 -5.55 2.15
N ILE A 203 -9.92 -4.36 2.59
CA ILE A 203 -9.16 -3.41 1.78
C ILE A 203 -7.75 -3.94 1.59
N VAL A 204 -7.29 -3.96 0.33
CA VAL A 204 -5.96 -4.43 -0.04
C VAL A 204 -5.10 -3.27 -0.50
N TRP A 205 -3.92 -3.16 0.09
CA TRP A 205 -2.83 -2.31 -0.34
C TRP A 205 -1.65 -3.21 -0.72
N THR A 206 -1.33 -3.29 -2.01
CA THR A 206 -0.30 -4.19 -2.53
C THR A 206 1.02 -3.48 -2.76
N ALA A 207 2.14 -4.18 -2.50
CA ALA A 207 3.47 -3.75 -2.90
C ALA A 207 3.94 -4.43 -4.22
N PHE A 208 2.99 -4.81 -5.09
CA PHE A 208 3.35 -5.50 -6.33
C PHE A 208 2.53 -5.02 -7.56
N PRO A 209 3.17 -4.84 -8.73
CA PRO A 209 4.62 -4.94 -8.96
C PRO A 209 5.37 -3.71 -8.44
N GLN A 210 6.62 -3.87 -8.04
CA GLN A 210 7.49 -2.75 -7.74
C GLN A 210 8.10 -2.18 -9.01
N VAL A 211 8.16 -0.84 -9.08
CA VAL A 211 8.84 -0.08 -10.12
C VAL A 211 9.80 0.92 -9.46
N GLU A 212 10.33 1.87 -10.20
CA GLU A 212 11.22 2.88 -9.62
C GLU A 212 10.43 3.94 -8.86
N ILE A 213 11.01 4.50 -7.80
CA ILE A 213 10.49 5.70 -7.13
C ILE A 213 10.44 6.86 -8.11
N THR A 214 9.34 7.59 -8.11
CA THR A 214 9.12 8.74 -8.96
C THR A 214 8.55 9.92 -8.17
N THR A 215 8.58 11.09 -8.77
CA THR A 215 7.80 12.23 -8.29
C THR A 215 6.31 12.03 -8.62
N LYS A 216 5.44 12.76 -7.93
CA LYS A 216 3.99 12.81 -8.21
C LYS A 216 3.68 13.06 -9.71
N GLU A 217 4.41 13.99 -10.33
CA GLU A 217 4.21 14.35 -11.75
C GLU A 217 4.61 13.22 -12.72
N ASN A 218 5.52 12.34 -12.30
CA ASN A 218 6.03 11.23 -13.08
C ASN A 218 5.56 9.88 -12.56
N ALA A 219 4.51 9.86 -11.75
CA ALA A 219 3.93 8.63 -11.23
C ALA A 219 3.56 7.68 -12.38
N PRO A 220 3.75 6.36 -12.23
CA PRO A 220 3.38 5.39 -13.24
C PRO A 220 1.86 5.37 -13.46
N GLU A 221 1.41 4.79 -14.57
CA GLU A 221 0.02 4.44 -14.74
C GLU A 221 -0.38 3.42 -13.65
N TYR A 222 -1.56 3.61 -13.02
CA TYR A 222 -2.04 2.72 -11.97
C TYR A 222 -2.26 1.30 -12.51
N ASN A 223 -1.43 0.37 -12.10
CA ASN A 223 -1.46 -1.01 -12.57
C ASN A 223 -1.01 -2.01 -11.48
N PRO A 224 -1.66 -1.99 -10.30
CA PRO A 224 -1.35 -2.93 -9.24
C PRO A 224 -1.69 -4.36 -9.63
N GLN A 225 -1.03 -5.32 -9.02
CA GLN A 225 -1.41 -6.71 -9.05
C GLN A 225 -1.76 -7.17 -7.63
N GLY A 226 -2.85 -7.92 -7.52
CA GLY A 226 -3.37 -8.37 -6.23
C GLY A 226 -4.49 -9.38 -6.39
N PRO A 227 -5.20 -9.72 -5.31
CA PRO A 227 -6.27 -10.71 -5.36
C PRO A 227 -7.43 -10.23 -6.25
N GLU A 228 -7.93 -11.10 -7.11
CA GLU A 228 -9.12 -10.82 -7.93
C GLU A 228 -10.36 -10.60 -7.03
N ASN A 229 -11.24 -9.68 -7.44
CA ASN A 229 -12.48 -9.33 -6.74
C ASN A 229 -12.32 -8.84 -5.30
N SER A 230 -11.16 -8.31 -4.94
CA SER A 230 -10.91 -7.64 -3.66
C SER A 230 -11.08 -6.12 -3.78
N MET A 231 -11.09 -5.43 -2.64
CA MET A 231 -11.03 -3.97 -2.56
C MET A 231 -9.56 -3.52 -2.69
N LEU A 232 -8.97 -3.71 -3.88
CA LEU A 232 -7.58 -3.37 -4.17
C LEU A 232 -7.46 -1.87 -4.43
N TYR A 233 -7.34 -1.06 -3.38
CA TYR A 233 -7.41 0.39 -3.43
C TYR A 233 -6.06 1.09 -3.28
N GLY A 234 -4.98 0.34 -3.00
CA GLY A 234 -3.66 0.93 -2.82
C GLY A 234 -2.55 0.13 -3.50
N TRP A 235 -1.57 0.86 -4.04
CA TRP A 235 -0.37 0.28 -4.64
C TRP A 235 0.88 1.04 -4.20
N GLN A 236 1.73 0.40 -3.39
CA GLN A 236 3.09 0.86 -3.12
C GLN A 236 3.98 0.40 -4.28
N TYR A 237 4.27 1.31 -5.18
CA TYR A 237 4.98 0.98 -6.40
C TYR A 237 6.49 1.20 -6.33
N GLY A 238 6.96 2.06 -5.44
CA GLY A 238 8.38 2.35 -5.27
C GLY A 238 8.78 2.41 -3.81
N ILE A 239 9.90 1.81 -3.46
CA ILE A 239 10.42 1.70 -2.10
C ILE A 239 11.82 2.30 -1.97
N GLU A 240 12.15 2.81 -0.76
CA GLU A 240 13.47 3.31 -0.36
C GLU A 240 13.95 4.51 -1.21
N ALA A 241 13.23 5.64 -1.15
CA ALA A 241 13.69 6.89 -1.77
C ALA A 241 15.05 7.35 -1.21
N ASP A 242 15.94 7.77 -2.08
CA ASP A 242 17.25 8.32 -1.70
C ASP A 242 17.14 9.59 -0.84
N ALA A 243 16.03 10.33 -1.02
CA ALA A 243 15.71 11.51 -0.23
C ALA A 243 14.44 11.30 0.58
N CYS A 244 14.34 11.92 1.76
CA CYS A 244 13.16 11.98 2.62
C CYS A 244 12.72 10.63 3.25
N ALA A 245 13.43 9.52 3.01
CA ALA A 245 13.14 8.19 3.57
C ALA A 245 11.65 7.81 3.50
N ILE A 246 11.11 7.83 2.31
CA ILE A 246 9.72 7.48 1.99
C ILE A 246 9.64 6.36 0.97
N ASP A 247 8.48 5.72 0.91
CA ASP A 247 8.01 4.89 -0.19
C ASP A 247 6.90 5.62 -0.94
N THR A 248 6.70 5.29 -2.23
CA THR A 248 5.74 5.98 -3.09
C THR A 248 4.56 5.10 -3.46
N ASN A 249 3.38 5.72 -3.47
CA ASN A 249 2.10 5.02 -3.58
C ASN A 249 1.16 5.67 -4.57
N LEU A 250 0.25 4.86 -5.11
CA LEU A 250 -0.95 5.28 -5.82
C LEU A 250 -2.18 4.64 -5.16
N PHE A 251 -3.27 5.41 -5.09
CA PHE A 251 -4.50 5.00 -4.43
C PHE A 251 -5.71 5.32 -5.31
N GLU A 252 -6.68 4.42 -5.36
CA GLU A 252 -8.00 4.68 -5.93
C GLU A 252 -8.81 5.62 -5.04
N GLU A 253 -9.70 6.42 -5.65
CA GLU A 253 -10.55 7.40 -4.94
C GLU A 253 -11.34 6.75 -3.80
N GLU A 254 -11.78 5.52 -3.98
CA GLU A 254 -12.58 4.78 -3.02
C GLU A 254 -11.90 4.59 -1.66
N ILE A 255 -10.56 4.63 -1.60
CA ILE A 255 -9.85 4.51 -0.32
C ILE A 255 -10.08 5.73 0.59
N LEU A 256 -10.35 6.91 0.01
CA LEU A 256 -10.48 8.16 0.78
C LEU A 256 -11.61 8.09 1.81
N ASP A 257 -12.65 7.29 1.55
CA ASP A 257 -13.75 7.06 2.50
C ASP A 257 -13.32 6.29 3.76
N TYR A 258 -12.10 5.72 3.75
CA TYR A 258 -11.55 4.87 4.79
C TYR A 258 -10.31 5.47 5.46
N LEU A 259 -9.88 6.67 5.09
CA LEU A 259 -8.69 7.31 5.67
C LEU A 259 -9.05 8.17 6.90
N TRP A 260 -8.02 8.43 7.69
CA TRP A 260 -8.11 9.28 8.88
C TRP A 260 -7.79 10.74 8.55
#